data_074a765c390abe298a692260057d4e63
#
_entry.id   074a765c390abe298a692260057d4e63
#
_cell.length_a   1.000
_cell.length_b   1.000
_cell.length_c   1.000
_cell.angle_alpha   90.00
_cell.angle_beta   90.00
_cell.angle_gamma   90.00
#
_symmetry.space_group_name_H-M   'P 1'
#
loop_
_entity.id
_entity.type
_entity.pdbx_description
1 polymer ?
#
loop_
_entity_poly.entity_id
_entity_poly.type
_entity_poly.pdbx_seq_one_letter_code
_entity_poly.pdbx_strand_id
1 'polypeptide(L)'
;MSSDNMIDLEGYDCMAWYDEAVFYHIYPLGLTGAPKTNDYGEPVHRLNTLLPWVKHIKETGFNALYIGPLFESVGHGYETTDYKKLDSRLGTNEDLKAFVKECHEQGIRVIFDGVFNHTGRDFFAFKDLQKNREQSPYKDWYCNVNFGGNNEYNDGFSYENWGGYNLLVKLNQHNPAVRDYICDVIRFWVSEFDVDGIRLDAADVLDFEYMKALRRTANEVKPEFWLMGEVIHGDYSRWVNEGTLYSVTNYQLHKALYSGHNDHNYFEIAHTVKRLYEMGGNRPEGLKLYNFVDNHDVERIYTKLQNKAHFTPVHVLLYTLPGVPSVYYGSEFGIEGKKERYSDDSIRPALNLADYANAAEENPCTKLIAALGRIRQHTKELSYGDYKELMLQNRQYAFSRSLDGKSVIVMVNND
;
A
#
# COMPACT_ATOMS: atom_id res chain seq x y z
N MET A 1 -38.38 19.27 -18.21
CA MET A 1 -39.04 18.89 -16.97
C MET A 1 -38.36 17.64 -16.50
N SER A 2 -37.61 17.57 -15.47
CA SER A 2 -37.23 18.49 -14.40
C SER A 2 -35.79 18.17 -14.01
N SER A 3 -35.00 19.21 -13.99
CA SER A 3 -33.74 19.32 -13.30
C SER A 3 -34.05 19.53 -11.82
N ASP A 4 -34.15 18.53 -11.03
CA ASP A 4 -34.21 18.71 -9.59
C ASP A 4 -33.91 17.38 -8.91
N ASN A 5 -32.64 17.13 -8.69
CA ASN A 5 -32.10 16.39 -7.56
C ASN A 5 -30.55 16.48 -7.58
N MET A 6 -30.02 17.69 -7.83
CA MET A 6 -28.74 18.04 -7.25
C MET A 6 -29.04 18.46 -5.81
N ILE A 7 -28.96 17.52 -4.89
CA ILE A 7 -28.85 17.83 -3.49
C ILE A 7 -27.54 18.57 -3.35
N ASP A 8 -27.67 19.83 -3.04
CA ASP A 8 -26.62 20.77 -2.69
C ASP A 8 -25.81 20.16 -1.52
N LEU A 9 -24.72 19.51 -1.86
CA LEU A 9 -23.71 19.04 -0.91
C LEU A 9 -22.63 20.11 -0.84
N GLU A 10 -23.01 21.30 -0.40
CA GLU A 10 -22.03 22.33 -0.03
C GLU A 10 -21.09 21.72 1.03
N GLY A 11 -19.87 21.36 0.60
CA GLY A 11 -18.80 20.85 1.46
C GLY A 11 -18.31 19.43 1.18
N TYR A 12 -18.96 18.64 0.31
CA TYR A 12 -18.55 17.28 -0.05
C TYR A 12 -18.22 17.11 -1.53
N ASP A 13 -17.83 18.21 -2.19
CA ASP A 13 -17.35 18.19 -3.57
C ASP A 13 -16.05 17.38 -3.66
N CYS A 14 -16.17 16.14 -3.88
CA CYS A 14 -15.22 15.07 -4.22
C CYS A 14 -15.21 13.93 -3.20
N MET A 15 -16.33 13.25 -3.08
CA MET A 15 -16.35 11.93 -2.41
C MET A 15 -15.70 10.91 -3.36
N ALA A 16 -14.37 10.91 -3.40
CA ALA A 16 -13.61 9.94 -4.16
C ALA A 16 -13.69 8.56 -3.50
N TRP A 17 -13.61 7.49 -4.30
CA TRP A 17 -13.70 6.12 -3.79
C TRP A 17 -12.72 5.84 -2.65
N TYR A 18 -11.51 6.43 -2.69
CA TYR A 18 -10.46 6.21 -1.69
C TYR A 18 -10.74 6.87 -0.34
N ASP A 19 -11.66 7.83 -0.27
CA ASP A 19 -12.07 8.44 1.00
C ASP A 19 -12.81 7.45 1.91
N GLU A 20 -13.51 6.50 1.31
CA GLU A 20 -14.28 5.48 2.01
C GLU A 20 -13.68 4.07 1.86
N ALA A 21 -12.42 3.99 1.42
CA ALA A 21 -11.77 2.72 1.20
C ALA A 21 -11.45 1.98 2.50
N VAL A 22 -11.62 0.67 2.45
CA VAL A 22 -11.14 -0.30 3.42
C VAL A 22 -10.31 -1.29 2.64
N PHE A 23 -8.98 -1.21 2.79
CA PHE A 23 -8.03 -1.96 1.97
C PHE A 23 -7.75 -3.36 2.51
N TYR A 24 -7.67 -4.30 1.60
CA TYR A 24 -6.99 -5.58 1.78
C TYR A 24 -5.66 -5.54 1.04
N HIS A 25 -4.58 -6.03 1.63
CA HIS A 25 -3.24 -5.98 1.05
C HIS A 25 -2.73 -7.39 0.76
N ILE A 26 -2.39 -7.67 -0.49
CA ILE A 26 -1.82 -8.93 -0.94
C ILE A 26 -0.41 -8.73 -1.48
N TYR A 27 0.53 -9.54 -0.99
CA TYR A 27 1.84 -9.78 -1.60
C TYR A 27 1.73 -11.06 -2.46
N PRO A 28 1.55 -10.93 -3.79
CA PRO A 28 1.07 -12.05 -4.61
C PRO A 28 2.09 -13.16 -4.81
N LEU A 29 3.38 -12.85 -4.90
CA LEU A 29 4.43 -13.87 -5.02
C LEU A 29 4.47 -14.79 -3.81
N GLY A 30 4.27 -14.25 -2.61
CA GLY A 30 4.18 -15.03 -1.38
C GLY A 30 2.88 -15.82 -1.31
N LEU A 31 1.75 -15.14 -1.41
CA LEU A 31 0.43 -15.77 -1.22
C LEU A 31 0.19 -16.94 -2.18
N THR A 32 0.65 -16.83 -3.42
CA THR A 32 0.50 -17.88 -4.44
C THR A 32 1.55 -19.00 -4.35
N GLY A 33 2.56 -18.86 -3.48
CA GLY A 33 3.65 -19.82 -3.39
C GLY A 33 4.58 -19.84 -4.61
N ALA A 34 4.74 -18.69 -5.27
CA ALA A 34 5.64 -18.58 -6.42
C ALA A 34 7.10 -18.88 -6.04
N PRO A 35 7.92 -19.41 -6.96
CA PRO A 35 9.35 -19.58 -6.72
C PRO A 35 10.02 -18.25 -6.38
N LYS A 36 11.02 -18.28 -5.48
CA LYS A 36 11.71 -17.06 -5.02
C LYS A 36 12.61 -16.43 -6.08
N THR A 37 13.10 -17.24 -7.02
CA THR A 37 13.90 -16.78 -8.15
C THR A 37 13.09 -16.96 -9.42
N ASN A 38 13.06 -15.92 -10.24
CA ASN A 38 12.41 -15.96 -11.54
C ASN A 38 13.37 -16.56 -12.58
N ASP A 39 12.94 -17.60 -13.25
CA ASP A 39 13.68 -18.22 -14.35
C ASP A 39 13.32 -17.62 -15.72
N TYR A 40 12.37 -16.69 -15.75
CA TYR A 40 11.83 -16.07 -16.98
C TYR A 40 11.29 -17.09 -17.99
N GLY A 41 10.81 -18.22 -17.47
CA GLY A 41 10.25 -19.30 -18.28
C GLY A 41 8.83 -19.03 -18.76
N GLU A 42 8.18 -20.07 -19.26
CA GLU A 42 6.78 -20.00 -19.66
C GLU A 42 5.89 -19.55 -18.47
N PRO A 43 4.90 -18.71 -18.71
CA PRO A 43 4.01 -18.22 -17.67
C PRO A 43 3.29 -19.37 -16.91
N VAL A 44 3.28 -19.29 -15.60
CA VAL A 44 2.48 -20.15 -14.73
C VAL A 44 1.37 -19.30 -14.13
N HIS A 45 0.13 -19.66 -14.40
CA HIS A 45 -1.07 -18.87 -14.09
C HIS A 45 -1.44 -18.87 -12.60
N ARG A 46 -0.50 -18.55 -11.70
CA ARG A 46 -0.71 -18.54 -10.25
C ARG A 46 -1.68 -17.45 -9.81
N LEU A 47 -1.72 -16.31 -10.52
CA LEU A 47 -2.65 -15.25 -10.19
C LEU A 47 -4.11 -15.73 -10.21
N ASN A 48 -4.44 -16.67 -11.08
CA ASN A 48 -5.81 -17.22 -11.17
C ASN A 48 -6.22 -17.96 -9.89
N THR A 49 -5.28 -18.43 -9.08
CA THR A 49 -5.57 -19.02 -7.76
C THR A 49 -6.09 -17.99 -6.75
N LEU A 50 -5.93 -16.71 -7.04
CA LEU A 50 -6.42 -15.61 -6.21
C LEU A 50 -7.86 -15.20 -6.54
N LEU A 51 -8.48 -15.71 -7.60
CA LEU A 51 -9.88 -15.38 -7.93
C LEU A 51 -10.85 -15.70 -6.77
N PRO A 52 -10.75 -16.84 -6.07
CA PRO A 52 -11.58 -17.08 -4.87
C PRO A 52 -11.36 -16.05 -3.74
N TRP A 53 -10.18 -15.46 -3.65
CA TRP A 53 -9.88 -14.43 -2.65
C TRP A 53 -10.68 -13.16 -2.87
N VAL A 54 -11.12 -12.85 -4.08
CA VAL A 54 -11.95 -11.68 -4.38
C VAL A 54 -13.26 -11.73 -3.59
N LYS A 55 -13.90 -12.90 -3.54
CA LYS A 55 -15.11 -13.14 -2.74
C LYS A 55 -14.81 -12.97 -1.24
N HIS A 56 -13.73 -13.56 -0.76
CA HIS A 56 -13.28 -13.43 0.64
C HIS A 56 -13.08 -11.96 1.03
N ILE A 57 -12.39 -11.18 0.20
CA ILE A 57 -12.16 -9.75 0.41
C ILE A 57 -13.50 -9.02 0.59
N LYS A 58 -14.45 -9.26 -0.30
CA LYS A 58 -15.78 -8.65 -0.22
C LYS A 58 -16.53 -9.05 1.06
N GLU A 59 -16.59 -10.33 1.35
CA GLU A 59 -17.34 -10.88 2.49
C GLU A 59 -16.74 -10.48 3.86
N THR A 60 -15.45 -10.19 3.91
CA THR A 60 -14.77 -9.73 5.12
C THR A 60 -14.76 -8.21 5.29
N GLY A 61 -15.55 -7.49 4.48
CA GLY A 61 -15.81 -6.06 4.67
C GLY A 61 -14.78 -5.12 4.04
N PHE A 62 -14.06 -5.58 3.03
CA PHE A 62 -13.13 -4.75 2.24
C PHE A 62 -13.77 -4.30 0.93
N ASN A 63 -13.40 -3.11 0.47
CA ASN A 63 -13.86 -2.56 -0.81
C ASN A 63 -12.70 -2.06 -1.70
N ALA A 64 -11.47 -2.28 -1.29
CA ALA A 64 -10.28 -1.94 -2.03
C ALA A 64 -9.19 -2.98 -1.83
N LEU A 65 -8.37 -3.18 -2.83
CA LEU A 65 -7.24 -4.12 -2.82
C LEU A 65 -5.95 -3.39 -3.21
N TYR A 66 -4.94 -3.47 -2.36
CA TYR A 66 -3.56 -3.22 -2.73
C TYR A 66 -2.89 -4.56 -3.04
N ILE A 67 -2.46 -4.76 -4.27
CA ILE A 67 -1.79 -5.97 -4.71
C ILE A 67 -0.47 -5.64 -5.39
N GLY A 68 0.62 -6.19 -4.90
CA GLY A 68 1.94 -5.96 -5.48
C GLY A 68 3.09 -6.43 -4.59
N PRO A 69 4.31 -6.43 -5.18
CA PRO A 69 4.61 -6.14 -6.58
C PRO A 69 4.14 -7.22 -7.57
N LEU A 70 3.82 -6.83 -8.81
CA LEU A 70 3.19 -7.71 -9.80
C LEU A 70 4.04 -7.95 -11.05
N PHE A 71 4.89 -7.00 -11.43
CA PHE A 71 5.53 -7.00 -12.74
C PHE A 71 6.84 -7.77 -12.74
N GLU A 72 7.29 -8.17 -13.94
CA GLU A 72 8.46 -9.04 -14.11
C GLU A 72 9.65 -8.55 -13.30
N SER A 73 10.22 -9.44 -12.50
CA SER A 73 11.30 -9.14 -11.56
C SER A 73 12.23 -10.33 -11.36
N VAL A 74 13.38 -10.09 -10.75
CA VAL A 74 14.37 -11.13 -10.49
C VAL A 74 13.96 -12.11 -9.40
N GLY A 75 13.42 -11.60 -8.31
CA GLY A 75 13.11 -12.43 -7.13
C GLY A 75 11.92 -11.93 -6.31
N HIS A 76 12.15 -11.00 -5.38
CA HIS A 76 11.10 -10.57 -4.44
C HIS A 76 10.09 -9.56 -5.02
N GLY A 77 10.28 -9.12 -6.26
CA GLY A 77 9.33 -8.27 -6.95
C GLY A 77 9.75 -6.80 -7.06
N TYR A 78 10.72 -6.35 -6.26
CA TYR A 78 11.16 -4.95 -6.23
C TYR A 78 12.39 -4.68 -7.12
N GLU A 79 12.97 -5.69 -7.71
CA GLU A 79 14.01 -5.60 -8.73
C GLU A 79 13.38 -5.80 -10.11
N THR A 80 12.61 -4.79 -10.55
CA THR A 80 11.80 -4.83 -11.77
C THR A 80 12.62 -4.92 -13.03
N THR A 81 12.28 -5.85 -13.91
CA THR A 81 12.94 -6.07 -15.20
C THR A 81 12.05 -5.71 -16.39
N ASP A 82 10.74 -5.69 -16.21
CA ASP A 82 9.77 -5.22 -17.21
C ASP A 82 8.49 -4.71 -16.52
N TYR A 83 8.24 -3.41 -16.60
CA TYR A 83 7.08 -2.78 -15.97
C TYR A 83 5.75 -3.04 -16.70
N LYS A 84 5.78 -3.56 -17.92
CA LYS A 84 4.60 -3.75 -18.77
C LYS A 84 4.21 -5.22 -18.94
N LYS A 85 4.86 -6.10 -18.22
CA LYS A 85 4.63 -7.53 -18.26
C LYS A 85 4.42 -8.08 -16.87
N LEU A 86 3.28 -8.75 -16.63
CA LEU A 86 3.06 -9.49 -15.40
C LEU A 86 4.21 -10.50 -15.20
N ASP A 87 4.67 -10.63 -13.97
CA ASP A 87 5.69 -11.61 -13.62
C ASP A 87 5.30 -13.00 -14.11
N SER A 88 6.20 -13.66 -14.83
CA SER A 88 5.95 -14.98 -15.42
C SER A 88 5.56 -16.04 -14.39
N ARG A 89 5.99 -15.86 -13.14
CA ARG A 89 5.61 -16.73 -12.03
C ARG A 89 4.15 -16.56 -11.60
N LEU A 90 3.52 -15.43 -11.96
CA LEU A 90 2.13 -15.12 -11.65
C LEU A 90 1.18 -15.37 -12.82
N GLY A 91 1.65 -15.26 -14.05
CA GLY A 91 0.85 -15.51 -15.23
C GLY A 91 1.10 -14.54 -16.37
N THR A 92 0.04 -14.16 -17.07
CA THR A 92 0.07 -13.27 -18.24
C THR A 92 -0.67 -11.96 -17.97
N ASN A 93 -0.47 -10.96 -18.82
CA ASN A 93 -1.23 -9.71 -18.77
C ASN A 93 -2.74 -9.94 -18.88
N GLU A 94 -3.17 -10.93 -19.63
CA GLU A 94 -4.60 -11.30 -19.73
C GLU A 94 -5.13 -11.80 -18.39
N ASP A 95 -4.33 -12.55 -17.63
CA ASP A 95 -4.71 -12.98 -16.27
C ASP A 95 -4.90 -11.78 -15.34
N LEU A 96 -4.01 -10.81 -15.39
CA LEU A 96 -4.10 -9.61 -14.55
C LEU A 96 -5.30 -8.74 -14.94
N LYS A 97 -5.53 -8.57 -16.23
CA LYS A 97 -6.70 -7.85 -16.75
C LYS A 97 -8.01 -8.48 -16.27
N ALA A 98 -8.12 -9.80 -16.36
CA ALA A 98 -9.28 -10.55 -15.89
C ALA A 98 -9.46 -10.46 -14.38
N PHE A 99 -8.36 -10.50 -13.60
CA PHE A 99 -8.39 -10.38 -12.15
C PHE A 99 -8.89 -9.00 -11.71
N VAL A 100 -8.38 -7.91 -12.28
CA VAL A 100 -8.83 -6.55 -11.95
C VAL A 100 -10.29 -6.37 -12.34
N LYS A 101 -10.72 -6.90 -13.50
CA LYS A 101 -12.12 -6.86 -13.92
C LYS A 101 -13.02 -7.56 -12.90
N GLU A 102 -12.66 -8.75 -12.43
CA GLU A 102 -13.42 -9.46 -11.40
C GLU A 102 -13.51 -8.64 -10.10
N CYS A 103 -12.41 -8.01 -9.66
CA CYS A 103 -12.44 -7.11 -8.52
C CYS A 103 -13.45 -5.97 -8.73
N HIS A 104 -13.43 -5.32 -9.87
CA HIS A 104 -14.36 -4.24 -10.20
C HIS A 104 -15.82 -4.72 -10.24
N GLU A 105 -16.08 -5.88 -10.79
CA GLU A 105 -17.44 -6.49 -10.82
C GLU A 105 -17.97 -6.77 -9.41
N GLN A 106 -17.08 -7.02 -8.45
CA GLN A 106 -17.42 -7.18 -7.04
C GLN A 106 -17.42 -5.86 -6.25
N GLY A 107 -17.22 -4.73 -6.91
CA GLY A 107 -17.18 -3.42 -6.25
C GLY A 107 -15.88 -3.15 -5.48
N ILE A 108 -14.79 -3.80 -5.86
CA ILE A 108 -13.47 -3.65 -5.23
C ILE A 108 -12.56 -2.85 -6.15
N ARG A 109 -12.06 -1.72 -5.67
CA ARG A 109 -11.03 -0.92 -6.34
C ARG A 109 -9.67 -1.57 -6.16
N VAL A 110 -8.76 -1.39 -7.12
CA VAL A 110 -7.46 -2.06 -7.14
C VAL A 110 -6.34 -1.05 -7.34
N ILE A 111 -5.32 -1.12 -6.49
CA ILE A 111 -4.07 -0.37 -6.70
C ILE A 111 -2.89 -1.34 -6.81
N PHE A 112 -1.90 -0.94 -7.62
CA PHE A 112 -0.67 -1.69 -7.85
C PHE A 112 0.51 -1.07 -7.12
N ASP A 113 1.59 -1.84 -6.98
CA ASP A 113 2.88 -1.35 -6.49
C ASP A 113 3.68 -0.73 -7.64
N GLY A 114 4.06 0.52 -7.50
CA GLY A 114 4.90 1.25 -8.44
C GLY A 114 6.32 1.37 -7.93
N VAL A 115 7.22 0.54 -8.45
CA VAL A 115 8.64 0.53 -8.08
C VAL A 115 9.40 1.45 -9.06
N PHE A 116 9.31 2.76 -8.81
CA PHE A 116 9.76 3.78 -9.76
C PHE A 116 11.05 4.51 -9.34
N ASN A 117 11.58 4.20 -8.15
CA ASN A 117 12.86 4.74 -7.69
C ASN A 117 14.07 4.05 -8.34
N HIS A 118 13.95 2.77 -8.63
CA HIS A 118 15.03 1.92 -9.12
C HIS A 118 14.51 0.83 -10.04
N THR A 119 15.40 0.21 -10.79
CA THR A 119 15.13 -1.01 -11.58
C THR A 119 16.00 -2.16 -11.13
N GLY A 120 15.63 -3.37 -11.55
CA GLY A 120 16.53 -4.53 -11.49
C GLY A 120 17.63 -4.44 -12.54
N ARG A 121 18.63 -5.30 -12.40
CA ARG A 121 19.79 -5.36 -13.31
C ARG A 121 19.45 -5.94 -14.69
N ASP A 122 18.36 -6.72 -14.80
CA ASP A 122 17.90 -7.29 -16.07
C ASP A 122 16.94 -6.38 -16.84
N PHE A 123 16.67 -5.16 -16.33
CA PHE A 123 15.90 -4.15 -17.05
C PHE A 123 16.64 -3.72 -18.33
N PHE A 124 15.90 -3.50 -19.42
CA PHE A 124 16.50 -3.29 -20.75
C PHE A 124 17.55 -2.17 -20.79
N ALA A 125 17.29 -1.06 -20.09
CA ALA A 125 18.21 0.08 -20.08
C ALA A 125 19.52 -0.25 -19.35
N PHE A 126 19.46 -1.02 -18.27
CA PHE A 126 20.65 -1.44 -17.54
C PHE A 126 21.46 -2.50 -18.32
N LYS A 127 20.77 -3.44 -18.97
CA LYS A 127 21.44 -4.43 -19.84
C LYS A 127 22.16 -3.76 -21.00
N ASP A 128 21.57 -2.73 -21.60
CA ASP A 128 22.24 -1.94 -22.63
C ASP A 128 23.47 -1.21 -22.07
N LEU A 129 23.36 -0.63 -20.89
CA LEU A 129 24.49 0.01 -20.18
C LEU A 129 25.64 -0.97 -19.93
N GLN A 130 25.33 -2.19 -19.48
CA GLN A 130 26.35 -3.24 -19.31
C GLN A 130 27.07 -3.58 -20.61
N LYS A 131 26.35 -3.66 -21.73
CA LYS A 131 26.86 -4.05 -23.03
C LYS A 131 27.64 -2.94 -23.73
N ASN A 132 27.06 -1.74 -23.78
CA ASN A 132 27.53 -0.62 -24.58
C ASN A 132 28.29 0.44 -23.78
N ARG A 133 28.28 0.35 -22.46
CA ARG A 133 29.05 1.20 -21.53
C ARG A 133 28.88 2.69 -21.85
N GLU A 134 29.96 3.43 -22.08
CA GLU A 134 29.95 4.86 -22.41
C GLU A 134 29.15 5.20 -23.67
N GLN A 135 28.96 4.23 -24.55
CA GLN A 135 28.17 4.39 -25.79
C GLN A 135 26.68 4.12 -25.60
N SER A 136 26.27 3.65 -24.40
CA SER A 136 24.86 3.38 -24.14
C SER A 136 24.03 4.65 -24.14
N PRO A 137 22.90 4.70 -24.88
CA PRO A 137 21.96 5.81 -24.77
C PRO A 137 21.27 5.90 -23.41
N TYR A 138 21.41 4.88 -22.57
CA TYR A 138 20.78 4.79 -21.25
C TYR A 138 21.74 5.05 -20.08
N LYS A 139 22.99 5.44 -20.34
CA LYS A 139 23.96 5.73 -19.26
C LYS A 139 23.47 6.81 -18.29
N ASP A 140 22.71 7.80 -18.79
CA ASP A 140 22.16 8.90 -17.99
C ASP A 140 20.76 8.57 -17.41
N TRP A 141 20.27 7.36 -17.63
CA TRP A 141 19.04 6.86 -16.95
C TRP A 141 19.28 6.47 -15.52
N TYR A 142 20.55 6.27 -15.14
CA TYR A 142 20.95 5.87 -13.80
C TYR A 142 21.85 6.91 -13.15
N CYS A 143 21.84 6.95 -11.81
CA CYS A 143 22.58 7.92 -11.05
C CYS A 143 24.02 7.50 -10.84
N ASN A 144 24.95 8.46 -10.97
CA ASN A 144 26.36 8.32 -10.60
C ASN A 144 27.08 7.12 -11.23
N VAL A 145 26.79 6.84 -12.50
CA VAL A 145 27.50 5.81 -13.26
C VAL A 145 28.96 6.24 -13.45
N ASN A 146 29.88 5.42 -12.91
CA ASN A 146 31.31 5.69 -12.95
C ASN A 146 32.07 4.53 -13.58
N PHE A 147 32.55 4.73 -14.80
CA PHE A 147 33.31 3.73 -15.54
C PHE A 147 34.75 3.54 -15.04
N GLY A 148 35.20 4.35 -14.10
CA GLY A 148 36.46 4.15 -13.38
C GLY A 148 36.32 3.25 -12.15
N GLY A 149 35.09 2.83 -11.82
CA GLY A 149 34.77 1.94 -10.68
C GLY A 149 34.43 0.52 -11.10
N ASN A 150 33.97 -0.26 -10.14
CA ASN A 150 33.47 -1.62 -10.35
C ASN A 150 32.44 -1.95 -9.25
N ASN A 151 31.84 -3.12 -9.29
CA ASN A 151 30.91 -3.64 -8.32
C ASN A 151 31.06 -5.16 -8.16
N GLU A 152 30.34 -5.77 -7.24
CA GLU A 152 30.39 -7.21 -6.93
C GLU A 152 29.99 -8.11 -8.11
N TYR A 153 29.29 -7.58 -9.12
CA TYR A 153 28.90 -8.30 -10.33
C TYR A 153 29.95 -8.16 -11.45
N ASN A 154 31.03 -7.43 -11.18
CA ASN A 154 32.12 -7.21 -12.12
C ASN A 154 31.69 -6.55 -13.44
N ASP A 155 30.79 -5.56 -13.36
CA ASP A 155 30.32 -4.82 -14.53
C ASP A 155 31.40 -3.90 -15.15
N GLY A 156 32.44 -3.56 -14.39
CA GLY A 156 33.46 -2.59 -14.81
C GLY A 156 33.00 -1.14 -14.66
N PHE A 157 31.98 -0.87 -13.90
CA PHE A 157 31.51 0.44 -13.45
C PHE A 157 30.78 0.35 -12.10
N SER A 158 30.67 1.46 -11.42
CA SER A 158 29.85 1.62 -10.22
C SER A 158 28.67 2.52 -10.50
N TYR A 159 27.65 2.45 -9.65
CA TYR A 159 26.42 3.23 -9.76
C TYR A 159 25.75 3.41 -8.39
N GLU A 160 24.82 4.34 -8.32
CA GLU A 160 23.99 4.53 -7.13
C GLU A 160 22.88 3.47 -7.06
N ASN A 161 22.57 3.03 -5.85
CA ASN A 161 21.56 2.01 -5.58
C ASN A 161 20.60 2.47 -4.49
N TRP A 162 19.58 1.66 -4.23
CA TRP A 162 18.72 1.83 -3.06
C TRP A 162 19.19 0.92 -1.92
N GLY A 163 19.31 1.50 -0.74
CA GLY A 163 19.55 0.74 0.50
C GLY A 163 20.88 -0.01 0.60
N GLY A 164 21.86 0.30 -0.26
CA GLY A 164 23.14 -0.41 -0.32
C GLY A 164 23.11 -1.68 -1.17
N TYR A 165 22.00 -1.94 -1.88
CA TYR A 165 21.84 -3.15 -2.69
C TYR A 165 22.01 -2.86 -4.18
N ASN A 166 23.09 -3.36 -4.79
CA ASN A 166 23.34 -3.18 -6.23
C ASN A 166 22.36 -3.94 -7.14
N LEU A 167 21.51 -4.81 -6.59
CA LEU A 167 20.37 -5.36 -7.32
C LEU A 167 19.29 -4.31 -7.62
N LEU A 168 19.27 -3.20 -6.91
CA LEU A 168 18.28 -2.13 -6.98
C LEU A 168 18.96 -0.87 -7.49
N VAL A 169 18.99 -0.73 -8.82
CA VAL A 169 19.77 0.31 -9.52
C VAL A 169 18.97 1.60 -9.58
N LYS A 170 19.45 2.67 -8.94
CA LYS A 170 18.73 3.94 -8.83
C LYS A 170 18.57 4.62 -10.18
N LEU A 171 17.29 4.88 -10.54
CA LEU A 171 16.93 5.67 -11.71
C LEU A 171 17.27 7.15 -11.51
N ASN A 172 17.78 7.80 -12.57
CA ASN A 172 17.96 9.23 -12.60
C ASN A 172 16.61 9.93 -12.85
N GLN A 173 15.97 10.33 -11.77
CA GLN A 173 14.62 10.91 -11.78
C GLN A 173 14.60 12.35 -12.33
N HIS A 174 15.77 12.97 -12.54
CA HIS A 174 15.90 14.27 -13.20
C HIS A 174 15.97 14.15 -14.73
N ASN A 175 16.19 12.96 -15.25
CA ASN A 175 16.25 12.72 -16.68
C ASN A 175 14.84 12.70 -17.27
N PRO A 176 14.51 13.62 -18.23
CA PRO A 176 13.18 13.65 -18.84
C PRO A 176 12.77 12.35 -19.51
N ALA A 177 13.70 11.61 -20.11
CA ALA A 177 13.40 10.34 -20.74
C ALA A 177 12.98 9.27 -19.73
N VAL A 178 13.55 9.27 -18.53
CA VAL A 178 13.14 8.40 -17.42
C VAL A 178 11.72 8.77 -16.96
N ARG A 179 11.46 10.05 -16.75
CA ARG A 179 10.13 10.55 -16.37
C ARG A 179 9.07 10.16 -17.40
N ASP A 180 9.36 10.39 -18.68
CA ASP A 180 8.44 10.06 -19.78
C ASP A 180 8.16 8.55 -19.84
N TYR A 181 9.20 7.73 -19.69
CA TYR A 181 9.06 6.28 -19.67
C TYR A 181 8.14 5.80 -18.55
N ILE A 182 8.34 6.29 -17.33
CA ILE A 182 7.51 5.90 -16.18
C ILE A 182 6.09 6.45 -16.29
N CYS A 183 5.91 7.67 -16.79
CA CYS A 183 4.57 8.18 -17.10
C CYS A 183 3.85 7.31 -18.12
N ASP A 184 4.55 6.82 -19.13
CA ASP A 184 3.98 5.87 -20.11
C ASP A 184 3.65 4.51 -19.49
N VAL A 185 4.39 4.07 -18.50
CA VAL A 185 4.04 2.87 -17.70
C VAL A 185 2.69 3.07 -17.01
N ILE A 186 2.48 4.22 -16.38
CA ILE A 186 1.19 4.54 -15.72
C ILE A 186 0.05 4.53 -16.74
N ARG A 187 0.24 5.17 -17.91
CA ARG A 187 -0.76 5.17 -19.00
C ARG A 187 -1.06 3.74 -19.46
N PHE A 188 -0.02 2.92 -19.63
CA PHE A 188 -0.18 1.52 -20.02
C PHE A 188 -0.97 0.73 -18.97
N TRP A 189 -0.66 0.89 -17.68
CA TRP A 189 -1.36 0.16 -16.62
C TRP A 189 -2.86 0.52 -16.56
N VAL A 190 -3.21 1.77 -16.76
CA VAL A 190 -4.62 2.19 -16.81
C VAL A 190 -5.31 1.67 -18.06
N SER A 191 -4.68 1.80 -19.22
CA SER A 191 -5.24 1.35 -20.51
C SER A 191 -5.43 -0.16 -20.57
N GLU A 192 -4.44 -0.92 -20.07
CA GLU A 192 -4.45 -2.38 -20.17
C GLU A 192 -5.21 -3.05 -19.03
N PHE A 193 -5.07 -2.55 -17.80
CA PHE A 193 -5.59 -3.22 -16.60
C PHE A 193 -6.71 -2.46 -15.91
N ASP A 194 -6.98 -1.21 -16.27
CA ASP A 194 -7.99 -0.35 -15.63
C ASP A 194 -7.74 -0.18 -14.12
N VAL A 195 -6.49 -0.11 -13.71
CA VAL A 195 -6.09 0.05 -12.31
C VAL A 195 -6.55 1.41 -11.76
N ASP A 196 -6.88 1.46 -10.48
CA ASP A 196 -7.48 2.63 -9.81
C ASP A 196 -6.48 3.51 -9.07
N GLY A 197 -5.24 3.05 -8.93
CA GLY A 197 -4.21 3.78 -8.22
C GLY A 197 -2.90 3.01 -8.11
N ILE A 198 -1.93 3.66 -7.48
CA ILE A 198 -0.58 3.12 -7.29
C ILE A 198 -0.09 3.46 -5.88
N ARG A 199 0.53 2.50 -5.23
CA ARG A 199 1.42 2.72 -4.09
C ARG A 199 2.84 2.89 -4.62
N LEU A 200 3.43 4.06 -4.42
CA LEU A 200 4.81 4.33 -4.82
C LEU A 200 5.78 3.78 -3.78
N ASP A 201 6.54 2.78 -4.17
CA ASP A 201 7.62 2.20 -3.37
C ASP A 201 8.69 3.25 -3.09
N ALA A 202 9.26 3.22 -1.86
CA ALA A 202 10.35 4.13 -1.44
C ALA A 202 10.08 5.61 -1.78
N ALA A 203 8.85 6.08 -1.54
CA ALA A 203 8.44 7.43 -1.93
C ALA A 203 9.22 8.54 -1.20
N ASP A 204 9.79 8.25 -0.06
CA ASP A 204 10.63 9.18 0.72
C ASP A 204 11.95 9.56 0.02
N VAL A 205 12.39 8.76 -0.96
CA VAL A 205 13.59 9.04 -1.76
C VAL A 205 13.28 9.41 -3.21
N LEU A 206 12.00 9.59 -3.55
CA LEU A 206 11.61 10.10 -4.87
C LEU A 206 11.81 11.62 -4.95
N ASP A 207 12.33 12.08 -6.08
CA ASP A 207 12.39 13.51 -6.40
C ASP A 207 10.98 14.11 -6.49
N PHE A 208 10.76 15.29 -5.89
CA PHE A 208 9.43 15.91 -5.87
C PHE A 208 8.94 16.35 -7.25
N GLU A 209 9.81 16.80 -8.14
CA GLU A 209 9.42 17.15 -9.50
C GLU A 209 9.03 15.91 -10.32
N TYR A 210 9.72 14.80 -10.10
CA TYR A 210 9.33 13.50 -10.62
C TYR A 210 7.96 13.06 -10.10
N MET A 211 7.75 13.17 -8.80
CA MET A 211 6.46 12.85 -8.15
C MET A 211 5.32 13.71 -8.70
N LYS A 212 5.56 15.00 -8.92
CA LYS A 212 4.58 15.91 -9.56
C LYS A 212 4.25 15.49 -10.99
N ALA A 213 5.23 15.01 -11.76
CA ALA A 213 5.00 14.49 -13.11
C ALA A 213 4.12 13.22 -13.07
N LEU A 214 4.36 12.32 -12.12
CA LEU A 214 3.52 11.14 -11.90
C LEU A 214 2.09 11.54 -11.51
N ARG A 215 1.94 12.55 -10.64
CA ARG A 215 0.62 13.07 -10.24
C ARG A 215 -0.14 13.66 -11.42
N ARG A 216 0.50 14.47 -12.27
CA ARG A 216 -0.14 15.02 -13.47
C ARG A 216 -0.61 13.90 -14.41
N THR A 217 0.23 12.92 -14.67
CA THR A 217 -0.13 11.77 -15.51
C THR A 217 -1.30 10.99 -14.91
N ALA A 218 -1.29 10.74 -13.61
CA ALA A 218 -2.38 10.07 -12.93
C ALA A 218 -3.72 10.81 -13.11
N ASN A 219 -3.71 12.14 -12.96
CA ASN A 219 -4.91 12.96 -13.14
C ASN A 219 -5.42 12.97 -14.60
N GLU A 220 -4.53 12.80 -15.57
CA GLU A 220 -4.90 12.78 -17.01
C GLU A 220 -5.53 11.45 -17.43
N VAL A 221 -5.08 10.33 -16.87
CA VAL A 221 -5.43 8.99 -17.37
C VAL A 221 -6.71 8.42 -16.78
N LYS A 222 -7.04 8.81 -15.57
CA LYS A 222 -8.24 8.28 -14.90
C LYS A 222 -8.73 9.22 -13.81
N PRO A 223 -10.03 9.58 -13.78
CA PRO A 223 -10.60 10.29 -12.65
C PRO A 223 -10.40 9.52 -11.35
N GLU A 224 -10.09 10.23 -10.27
CA GLU A 224 -9.89 9.64 -8.94
C GLU A 224 -8.78 8.58 -8.89
N PHE A 225 -7.78 8.68 -9.77
CA PHE A 225 -6.61 7.80 -9.69
C PHE A 225 -5.80 8.15 -8.44
N TRP A 226 -5.69 7.18 -7.54
CA TRP A 226 -5.09 7.40 -6.22
C TRP A 226 -3.59 7.13 -6.21
N LEU A 227 -2.80 8.12 -5.83
CA LEU A 227 -1.37 7.97 -5.57
C LEU A 227 -1.12 7.98 -4.07
N MET A 228 -0.62 6.88 -3.54
CA MET A 228 -0.17 6.72 -2.18
C MET A 228 1.31 6.36 -2.19
N GLY A 229 2.07 6.88 -1.25
CA GLY A 229 3.51 6.64 -1.19
C GLY A 229 3.94 5.94 0.08
N GLU A 230 4.96 5.11 -0.03
CA GLU A 230 5.64 4.57 1.14
C GLU A 230 6.58 5.63 1.73
N VAL A 231 6.25 6.09 2.93
CA VAL A 231 7.06 7.01 3.72
C VAL A 231 7.08 6.49 5.16
N ILE A 232 8.26 6.36 5.74
CA ILE A 232 8.41 5.81 7.10
C ILE A 232 8.43 6.93 8.14
N HIS A 233 9.28 7.93 7.94
CA HIS A 233 9.55 8.99 8.91
C HIS A 233 9.32 10.38 8.33
N GLY A 234 9.11 11.35 9.21
CA GLY A 234 9.06 12.76 8.87
C GLY A 234 7.67 13.36 9.03
N ASP A 235 7.54 14.60 8.57
CA ASP A 235 6.26 15.29 8.47
C ASP A 235 5.57 14.86 7.18
N TYR A 236 4.51 14.08 7.29
CA TYR A 236 3.81 13.51 6.14
C TYR A 236 3.14 14.56 5.24
N SER A 237 2.90 15.78 5.74
CA SER A 237 2.35 16.87 4.93
C SER A 237 3.28 17.31 3.79
N ARG A 238 4.57 16.98 3.86
CA ARG A 238 5.53 17.22 2.78
C ARG A 238 5.17 16.46 1.50
N TRP A 239 4.63 15.26 1.65
CA TRP A 239 4.24 14.39 0.53
C TRP A 239 2.75 14.46 0.23
N VAL A 240 1.91 14.70 1.24
CA VAL A 240 0.45 14.72 1.11
C VAL A 240 -0.02 16.15 0.90
N ASN A 241 -0.16 16.54 -0.37
CA ASN A 241 -0.62 17.87 -0.77
C ASN A 241 -1.18 17.81 -2.19
N GLU A 242 -1.72 18.95 -2.68
CA GLU A 242 -2.38 19.03 -3.99
C GLU A 242 -1.46 18.72 -5.19
N GLY A 243 -0.17 18.91 -5.06
CA GLY A 243 0.79 18.72 -6.14
C GLY A 243 1.44 17.34 -6.20
N THR A 244 1.41 16.57 -5.10
CA THR A 244 2.14 15.32 -4.96
C THR A 244 1.21 14.15 -4.66
N LEU A 245 1.20 13.62 -3.44
CA LEU A 245 0.46 12.40 -3.11
C LEU A 245 -0.85 12.71 -2.40
N TYR A 246 -1.82 11.80 -2.53
CA TYR A 246 -3.06 11.82 -1.76
C TYR A 246 -2.90 11.27 -0.36
N SER A 247 -1.95 10.35 -0.17
CA SER A 247 -1.72 9.66 1.10
C SER A 247 -0.30 9.11 1.17
N VAL A 248 0.14 8.78 2.37
CA VAL A 248 1.36 7.99 2.62
C VAL A 248 1.08 6.94 3.69
N THR A 249 1.94 5.93 3.75
CA THR A 249 1.91 4.88 4.77
C THR A 249 2.14 5.44 6.16
N ASN A 250 1.26 5.11 7.10
CA ASN A 250 1.30 5.64 8.45
C ASN A 250 2.10 4.74 9.40
N TYR A 251 3.42 4.70 9.22
CA TYR A 251 4.32 3.94 10.07
C TYR A 251 4.35 4.44 11.51
N GLN A 252 4.11 5.73 11.73
CA GLN A 252 4.07 6.29 13.09
C GLN A 252 2.89 5.71 13.88
N LEU A 253 1.70 5.62 13.27
CA LEU A 253 0.56 4.98 13.92
C LEU A 253 0.77 3.47 14.09
N HIS A 254 1.32 2.80 13.10
CA HIS A 254 1.68 1.37 13.20
C HIS A 254 2.52 1.10 14.46
N LYS A 255 3.58 1.87 14.66
CA LYS A 255 4.46 1.74 15.83
C LYS A 255 3.71 2.02 17.13
N ALA A 256 2.93 3.10 17.18
CA ALA A 256 2.19 3.48 18.37
C ALA A 256 1.13 2.43 18.76
N LEU A 257 0.45 1.83 17.79
CA LEU A 257 -0.60 0.85 18.05
C LEU A 257 -0.08 -0.40 18.75
N TYR A 258 0.99 -1.04 18.27
CA TYR A 258 1.50 -2.21 18.96
C TYR A 258 2.24 -1.86 20.25
N SER A 259 3.06 -0.82 20.25
CA SER A 259 3.84 -0.41 21.41
C SER A 259 2.95 0.09 22.55
N GLY A 260 1.98 0.95 22.23
CA GLY A 260 1.06 1.48 23.22
C GLY A 260 0.19 0.40 23.88
N HIS A 261 -0.19 -0.64 23.15
CA HIS A 261 -0.91 -1.77 23.74
C HIS A 261 0.00 -2.66 24.57
N ASN A 262 1.18 -3.02 24.08
CA ASN A 262 2.14 -3.85 24.81
C ASN A 262 2.59 -3.20 26.14
N ASP A 263 2.73 -1.88 26.14
CA ASP A 263 3.16 -1.12 27.31
C ASP A 263 1.98 -0.64 28.19
N HIS A 264 0.72 -1.01 27.85
CA HIS A 264 -0.48 -0.49 28.48
C HIS A 264 -0.48 1.04 28.60
N ASN A 265 -0.15 1.71 27.49
CA ASN A 265 0.09 3.15 27.45
C ASN A 265 -0.64 3.84 26.29
N TYR A 266 -1.90 4.18 26.50
CA TYR A 266 -2.67 4.93 25.50
C TYR A 266 -2.22 6.38 25.31
N PHE A 267 -1.40 6.94 26.22
CA PHE A 267 -0.80 8.25 25.97
C PHE A 267 0.09 8.25 24.73
N GLU A 268 0.85 7.18 24.48
CA GLU A 268 1.66 7.05 23.27
C GLU A 268 0.78 7.11 22.01
N ILE A 269 -0.32 6.38 21.99
CA ILE A 269 -1.24 6.34 20.85
C ILE A 269 -1.91 7.70 20.65
N ALA A 270 -2.50 8.27 21.71
CA ALA A 270 -3.21 9.54 21.66
C ALA A 270 -2.30 10.72 21.24
N HIS A 271 -1.07 10.76 21.72
CA HIS A 271 -0.08 11.76 21.30
C HIS A 271 0.28 11.62 19.82
N THR A 272 0.48 10.41 19.36
CA THR A 272 0.76 10.15 17.95
C THR A 272 -0.42 10.54 17.05
N VAL A 273 -1.63 10.15 17.42
CA VAL A 273 -2.86 10.52 16.69
C VAL A 273 -3.03 12.04 16.63
N LYS A 274 -2.85 12.73 17.75
CA LYS A 274 -2.95 14.20 17.81
C LYS A 274 -1.94 14.86 16.88
N ARG A 275 -0.69 14.44 16.92
CA ARG A 275 0.36 14.99 16.06
C ARG A 275 0.06 14.75 14.57
N LEU A 276 -0.38 13.55 14.21
CA LEU A 276 -0.73 13.21 12.84
C LEU A 276 -1.96 14.00 12.36
N TYR A 277 -2.94 14.17 13.24
CA TYR A 277 -4.14 14.95 12.93
C TYR A 277 -3.80 16.43 12.70
N GLU A 278 -2.92 17.00 13.51
CA GLU A 278 -2.44 18.39 13.37
C GLU A 278 -1.69 18.62 12.04
N MET A 279 -1.03 17.59 11.49
CA MET A 279 -0.41 17.67 10.16
C MET A 279 -1.44 17.96 9.05
N GLY A 280 -2.70 17.62 9.27
CA GLY A 280 -3.79 17.91 8.34
C GLY A 280 -4.16 19.39 8.22
N GLY A 281 -3.66 20.23 9.13
CA GLY A 281 -3.95 21.67 9.16
C GLY A 281 -5.44 21.93 9.36
N ASN A 282 -6.07 22.61 8.41
CA ASN A 282 -7.49 22.96 8.48
C ASN A 282 -8.44 21.86 7.98
N ARG A 283 -7.94 20.69 7.62
CA ARG A 283 -8.78 19.58 7.15
C ARG A 283 -9.45 18.90 8.35
N PRO A 284 -10.79 18.92 8.45
CA PRO A 284 -11.49 18.30 9.60
C PRO A 284 -11.16 16.82 9.77
N GLU A 285 -11.03 16.09 8.68
CA GLU A 285 -10.76 14.66 8.64
C GLU A 285 -9.26 14.29 8.72
N GLY A 286 -8.36 15.28 8.77
CA GLY A 286 -6.91 15.07 8.78
C GLY A 286 -6.35 14.75 7.38
N LEU A 287 -5.13 14.16 7.33
CA LEU A 287 -4.45 13.84 6.07
C LEU A 287 -4.99 12.61 5.32
N LYS A 288 -5.84 11.81 5.91
CA LYS A 288 -6.30 10.52 5.38
C LYS A 288 -5.16 9.58 5.00
N LEU A 289 -4.27 9.33 5.96
CA LEU A 289 -3.11 8.46 5.80
C LEU A 289 -3.55 6.99 5.64
N TYR A 290 -2.72 6.23 4.93
CA TYR A 290 -2.89 4.78 4.79
C TYR A 290 -2.47 4.08 6.10
N ASN A 291 -3.46 3.73 6.92
CA ASN A 291 -3.27 3.15 8.24
C ASN A 291 -3.18 1.62 8.17
N PHE A 292 -2.24 1.05 8.87
CA PHE A 292 -2.02 -0.38 8.92
C PHE A 292 -1.41 -0.78 10.26
N VAL A 293 -1.51 -2.06 10.60
CA VAL A 293 -0.88 -2.64 11.80
C VAL A 293 0.20 -3.65 11.45
N ASP A 294 0.21 -4.13 10.23
CA ASP A 294 1.28 -4.93 9.63
C ASP A 294 1.24 -4.84 8.11
N ASN A 295 2.30 -5.29 7.47
CA ASN A 295 2.44 -5.39 6.02
C ASN A 295 3.52 -6.42 5.66
N HIS A 296 3.90 -6.47 4.38
CA HIS A 296 4.90 -7.41 3.86
C HIS A 296 6.35 -7.14 4.32
N ASP A 297 6.60 -6.05 5.02
CA ASP A 297 7.95 -5.64 5.50
C ASP A 297 8.10 -5.68 7.01
N VAL A 298 7.03 -5.83 7.75
CA VAL A 298 7.04 -5.83 9.21
C VAL A 298 6.45 -7.10 9.80
N GLU A 299 6.78 -7.36 11.04
CA GLU A 299 6.27 -8.50 11.79
C GLU A 299 4.74 -8.43 11.90
N ARG A 300 4.05 -9.56 11.80
CA ARG A 300 2.60 -9.61 11.90
C ARG A 300 2.11 -9.12 13.25
N ILE A 301 1.01 -8.40 13.25
CA ILE A 301 0.44 -7.79 14.48
C ILE A 301 0.14 -8.86 15.55
N TYR A 302 -0.39 -10.02 15.15
CA TYR A 302 -0.70 -11.08 16.10
C TYR A 302 0.56 -11.58 16.82
N THR A 303 1.69 -11.70 16.12
CA THR A 303 2.99 -12.02 16.71
C THR A 303 3.52 -10.88 17.58
N LYS A 304 3.37 -9.65 17.14
CA LYS A 304 3.90 -8.45 17.82
C LYS A 304 3.22 -8.19 19.15
N LEU A 305 1.93 -8.49 19.27
CA LEU A 305 1.15 -8.30 20.49
C LEU A 305 1.53 -9.32 21.56
N GLN A 306 1.95 -8.85 22.74
CA GLN A 306 2.25 -9.71 23.90
C GLN A 306 0.95 -10.32 24.45
N ASN A 307 -0.12 -9.54 24.58
CA ASN A 307 -1.45 -10.02 24.91
C ASN A 307 -2.30 -10.11 23.63
N LYS A 308 -2.67 -11.31 23.24
CA LYS A 308 -3.46 -11.53 22.00
C LYS A 308 -4.88 -10.95 22.08
N ALA A 309 -5.41 -10.73 23.28
CA ALA A 309 -6.68 -10.05 23.45
C ALA A 309 -6.65 -8.58 22.97
N HIS A 310 -5.47 -7.97 22.91
CA HIS A 310 -5.29 -6.63 22.35
C HIS A 310 -5.51 -6.53 20.85
N PHE A 311 -5.61 -7.66 20.15
CA PHE A 311 -6.03 -7.69 18.74
C PHE A 311 -7.34 -6.90 18.53
N THR A 312 -8.29 -7.00 19.45
CA THR A 312 -9.57 -6.27 19.38
C THR A 312 -9.38 -4.75 19.47
N PRO A 313 -8.84 -4.16 20.54
CA PRO A 313 -8.71 -2.70 20.61
C PRO A 313 -7.76 -2.13 19.55
N VAL A 314 -6.72 -2.86 19.16
CA VAL A 314 -5.83 -2.45 18.05
C VAL A 314 -6.63 -2.25 16.76
N HIS A 315 -7.47 -3.21 16.38
CA HIS A 315 -8.23 -3.13 15.13
C HIS A 315 -9.43 -2.17 15.23
N VAL A 316 -10.04 -2.04 16.41
CA VAL A 316 -11.04 -0.98 16.64
C VAL A 316 -10.42 0.39 16.34
N LEU A 317 -9.22 0.66 16.83
CA LEU A 317 -8.52 1.92 16.55
C LEU A 317 -8.12 2.04 15.08
N LEU A 318 -7.59 0.97 14.46
CA LEU A 318 -7.25 0.97 13.04
C LEU A 318 -8.42 1.41 12.17
N TYR A 319 -9.62 0.91 12.45
CA TYR A 319 -10.81 1.15 11.63
C TYR A 319 -11.54 2.45 11.97
N THR A 320 -11.28 3.08 13.10
CA THR A 320 -12.05 4.23 13.58
C THR A 320 -11.28 5.54 13.66
N LEU A 321 -9.94 5.47 13.75
CA LEU A 321 -9.10 6.66 13.72
C LEU A 321 -9.10 7.33 12.33
N PRO A 322 -8.80 8.65 12.25
CA PRO A 322 -8.63 9.32 10.97
C PRO A 322 -7.64 8.61 10.06
N GLY A 323 -7.99 8.44 8.79
CA GLY A 323 -7.18 7.76 7.81
C GLY A 323 -7.95 6.68 7.05
N VAL A 324 -7.24 5.91 6.26
CA VAL A 324 -7.77 4.81 5.42
C VAL A 324 -7.21 3.50 5.93
N PRO A 325 -8.04 2.61 6.49
CA PRO A 325 -7.54 1.37 7.09
C PRO A 325 -7.15 0.33 6.04
N SER A 326 -6.13 -0.46 6.37
CA SER A 326 -5.68 -1.60 5.56
C SER A 326 -5.34 -2.79 6.45
N VAL A 327 -5.67 -3.98 5.97
CA VAL A 327 -5.32 -5.27 6.61
C VAL A 327 -4.52 -6.11 5.63
N TYR A 328 -3.38 -6.60 6.08
CA TYR A 328 -2.50 -7.47 5.32
C TYR A 328 -3.03 -8.91 5.28
N TYR A 329 -2.94 -9.58 4.12
CA TYR A 329 -3.50 -10.92 3.94
C TYR A 329 -3.03 -11.90 5.01
N GLY A 330 -3.97 -12.65 5.56
CA GLY A 330 -3.75 -13.60 6.63
C GLY A 330 -3.90 -13.02 8.03
N SER A 331 -3.71 -11.71 8.22
CA SER A 331 -3.86 -11.08 9.54
C SER A 331 -5.32 -11.05 10.02
N GLU A 332 -6.28 -11.09 9.10
CA GLU A 332 -7.69 -11.28 9.46
C GLU A 332 -7.97 -12.64 10.10
N PHE A 333 -7.09 -13.61 9.90
CA PHE A 333 -7.18 -14.94 10.56
C PHE A 333 -6.41 -15.01 11.87
N GLY A 334 -5.68 -13.97 12.23
CA GLY A 334 -4.80 -13.96 13.39
C GLY A 334 -3.57 -14.85 13.24
N ILE A 335 -3.06 -15.01 12.01
CA ILE A 335 -1.86 -15.82 11.80
C ILE A 335 -0.63 -15.13 12.35
N GLU A 336 0.33 -15.93 12.79
CA GLU A 336 1.63 -15.46 13.26
C GLU A 336 2.65 -15.36 12.12
N GLY A 337 3.63 -14.49 12.29
CA GLY A 337 4.75 -14.34 11.38
C GLY A 337 5.76 -13.39 11.99
N LYS A 338 6.94 -13.92 12.32
CA LYS A 338 8.06 -13.16 12.87
C LYS A 338 9.01 -12.77 11.74
N LYS A 339 9.37 -11.49 11.68
CA LYS A 339 10.38 -11.05 10.73
C LYS A 339 11.75 -11.56 11.14
N GLU A 340 12.42 -12.25 10.23
CA GLU A 340 13.76 -12.78 10.43
C GLU A 340 14.81 -11.81 9.87
N ARG A 341 16.05 -11.95 10.36
CA ARG A 341 17.13 -11.01 9.99
C ARG A 341 17.47 -11.01 8.50
N TYR A 342 17.35 -12.17 7.85
CA TYR A 342 17.79 -12.36 6.46
C TYR A 342 16.70 -12.92 5.55
N SER A 343 15.48 -12.99 6.02
CA SER A 343 14.36 -13.53 5.25
C SER A 343 13.04 -12.91 5.67
N ASP A 344 12.22 -12.57 4.69
CA ASP A 344 10.84 -12.12 4.89
C ASP A 344 9.81 -13.24 4.65
N ASP A 345 10.27 -14.49 4.48
CA ASP A 345 9.41 -15.61 4.11
C ASP A 345 8.28 -15.86 5.12
N SER A 346 8.59 -15.74 6.42
CA SER A 346 7.62 -15.95 7.49
C SER A 346 6.48 -14.94 7.52
N ILE A 347 6.70 -13.74 6.97
CA ILE A 347 5.68 -12.69 6.86
C ILE A 347 5.05 -12.60 5.46
N ARG A 348 5.49 -13.44 4.52
CA ARG A 348 4.99 -13.54 3.13
C ARG A 348 4.58 -14.97 2.76
N PRO A 349 3.80 -15.68 3.62
CA PRO A 349 3.53 -17.10 3.43
C PRO A 349 2.56 -17.35 2.28
N ALA A 350 2.68 -18.54 1.69
CA ALA A 350 1.61 -19.09 0.87
C ALA A 350 0.46 -19.55 1.78
N LEU A 351 -0.76 -19.17 1.41
CA LEU A 351 -1.97 -19.59 2.12
C LEU A 351 -2.95 -20.22 1.14
N ASN A 352 -3.62 -21.28 1.62
CA ASN A 352 -4.75 -21.87 0.91
C ASN A 352 -6.05 -21.37 1.57
N LEU A 353 -6.88 -20.66 0.82
CA LEU A 353 -8.12 -20.10 1.34
C LEU A 353 -9.08 -21.19 1.87
N ALA A 354 -9.03 -22.39 1.31
CA ALA A 354 -9.85 -23.50 1.76
C ALA A 354 -9.59 -23.89 3.24
N ASP A 355 -8.38 -23.65 3.75
CA ASP A 355 -8.04 -23.92 5.16
C ASP A 355 -8.77 -22.94 6.11
N TYR A 356 -9.33 -21.88 5.60
CA TYR A 356 -10.06 -20.83 6.32
C TYR A 356 -11.52 -20.71 5.90
N ALA A 357 -12.10 -21.76 5.31
CA ALA A 357 -13.44 -21.73 4.72
C ALA A 357 -14.53 -21.28 5.72
N ASN A 358 -14.39 -21.64 6.99
CA ASN A 358 -15.35 -21.29 8.05
C ASN A 358 -14.89 -20.09 8.91
N ALA A 359 -13.85 -19.37 8.52
CA ALA A 359 -13.26 -18.33 9.35
C ALA A 359 -14.25 -17.20 9.70
N ALA A 360 -15.12 -16.82 8.78
CA ALA A 360 -16.13 -15.80 9.02
C ALA A 360 -17.12 -16.17 10.15
N GLU A 361 -17.32 -17.45 10.41
CA GLU A 361 -18.24 -17.94 11.43
C GLU A 361 -17.53 -18.40 12.71
N GLU A 362 -16.32 -18.93 12.59
CA GLU A 362 -15.63 -19.62 13.67
C GLU A 362 -14.40 -18.86 14.22
N ASN A 363 -13.74 -18.05 13.38
CA ASN A 363 -12.52 -17.34 13.78
C ASN A 363 -12.85 -15.98 14.38
N PRO A 364 -12.53 -15.73 15.67
CA PRO A 364 -12.84 -14.47 16.34
C PRO A 364 -12.19 -13.24 15.68
N CYS A 365 -10.97 -13.40 15.15
CA CYS A 365 -10.27 -12.33 14.45
C CYS A 365 -11.00 -11.95 13.16
N THR A 366 -11.36 -12.94 12.35
CA THR A 366 -12.08 -12.73 11.09
C THR A 366 -13.46 -12.11 11.32
N LYS A 367 -14.18 -12.58 12.33
CA LYS A 367 -15.49 -12.01 12.71
C LYS A 367 -15.38 -10.54 13.08
N LEU A 368 -14.36 -10.19 13.87
CA LEU A 368 -14.10 -8.80 14.25
C LEU A 368 -13.79 -7.94 13.03
N ILE A 369 -12.86 -8.37 12.18
CA ILE A 369 -12.45 -7.64 10.98
C ILE A 369 -13.63 -7.41 10.05
N ALA A 370 -14.44 -8.43 9.80
CA ALA A 370 -15.64 -8.32 8.97
C ALA A 370 -16.66 -7.33 9.55
N ALA A 371 -16.88 -7.37 10.87
CA ALA A 371 -17.78 -6.44 11.55
C ALA A 371 -17.28 -4.99 11.47
N LEU A 372 -15.98 -4.77 11.72
CA LEU A 372 -15.37 -3.43 11.62
C LEU A 372 -15.41 -2.88 10.20
N GLY A 373 -15.19 -3.72 9.19
CA GLY A 373 -15.31 -3.33 7.79
C GLY A 373 -16.72 -2.86 7.44
N ARG A 374 -17.74 -3.58 7.87
CA ARG A 374 -19.15 -3.17 7.69
C ARG A 374 -19.47 -1.86 8.41
N ILE A 375 -19.03 -1.72 9.66
CA ILE A 375 -19.20 -0.48 10.44
C ILE A 375 -18.55 0.68 9.68
N ARG A 376 -17.30 0.54 9.28
CA ARG A 376 -16.57 1.60 8.57
C ARG A 376 -17.27 2.03 7.28
N GLN A 377 -17.72 1.09 6.47
CA GLN A 377 -18.38 1.38 5.19
C GLN A 377 -19.76 2.04 5.34
N HIS A 378 -20.44 1.84 6.48
CA HIS A 378 -21.78 2.39 6.72
C HIS A 378 -21.79 3.58 7.70
N THR A 379 -20.62 4.10 8.06
CA THR A 379 -20.49 5.16 9.06
C THR A 379 -19.65 6.30 8.48
N LYS A 380 -20.33 7.26 7.84
CA LYS A 380 -19.68 8.40 7.16
C LYS A 380 -18.79 9.24 8.09
N GLU A 381 -19.15 9.31 9.35
CA GLU A 381 -18.39 10.01 10.40
C GLU A 381 -16.95 9.46 10.50
N LEU A 382 -16.74 8.18 10.24
CA LEU A 382 -15.41 7.57 10.28
C LEU A 382 -14.54 7.92 9.06
N SER A 383 -15.16 8.26 7.93
CA SER A 383 -14.45 8.64 6.71
C SER A 383 -14.24 10.17 6.61
N TYR A 384 -15.21 10.96 7.03
CA TYR A 384 -15.24 12.41 6.82
C TYR A 384 -15.31 13.23 8.10
N GLY A 385 -15.56 12.61 9.24
CA GLY A 385 -15.71 13.31 10.50
C GLY A 385 -14.41 13.87 11.06
N ASP A 386 -14.57 14.83 11.96
CA ASP A 386 -13.46 15.36 12.74
C ASP A 386 -12.95 14.32 13.77
N TYR A 387 -11.95 14.72 14.52
CA TYR A 387 -11.42 13.93 15.63
C TYR A 387 -11.33 14.78 16.89
N LYS A 388 -11.89 14.27 17.99
CA LYS A 388 -11.77 14.94 19.30
C LYS A 388 -11.53 13.90 20.39
N GLU A 389 -10.45 14.06 21.14
CA GLU A 389 -10.19 13.28 22.34
C GLU A 389 -11.22 13.62 23.43
N LEU A 390 -11.80 12.59 24.06
CA LEU A 390 -12.79 12.74 25.12
C LEU A 390 -12.25 12.30 26.48
N MET A 391 -11.45 11.24 26.52
CA MET A 391 -10.86 10.69 27.73
C MET A 391 -9.53 10.02 27.42
N LEU A 392 -8.56 10.20 28.29
CA LEU A 392 -7.25 9.58 28.15
C LEU A 392 -6.67 9.21 29.50
N GLN A 393 -6.41 7.92 29.66
CA GLN A 393 -5.67 7.32 30.76
C GLN A 393 -4.72 6.25 30.20
N ASN A 394 -3.85 5.70 31.03
CA ASN A 394 -2.92 4.66 30.56
C ASN A 394 -3.62 3.50 29.87
N ARG A 395 -4.76 3.06 30.42
CA ARG A 395 -5.46 1.85 29.99
C ARG A 395 -6.81 2.10 29.31
N GLN A 396 -7.29 3.34 29.32
CA GLN A 396 -8.56 3.71 28.70
C GLN A 396 -8.36 4.93 27.79
N TYR A 397 -8.97 4.86 26.63
CA TYR A 397 -8.94 5.94 25.65
C TYR A 397 -10.28 6.05 24.96
N ALA A 398 -10.79 7.28 24.88
CA ALA A 398 -12.03 7.57 24.18
C ALA A 398 -11.90 8.81 23.33
N PHE A 399 -12.50 8.78 22.16
CA PHE A 399 -12.58 9.91 21.24
C PHE A 399 -13.89 9.91 20.48
N SER A 400 -14.23 11.03 19.85
CA SER A 400 -15.36 11.15 18.94
C SER A 400 -14.91 11.45 17.52
N ARG A 401 -15.70 10.96 16.56
CA ARG A 401 -15.69 11.33 15.17
C ARG A 401 -17.04 11.95 14.84
N SER A 402 -17.07 13.22 14.46
CA SER A 402 -18.32 13.96 14.30
C SER A 402 -18.44 14.53 12.89
N LEU A 403 -19.66 14.44 12.34
CA LEU A 403 -20.00 14.91 11.00
C LEU A 403 -21.48 15.35 11.00
N ASP A 404 -21.76 16.58 10.57
CA ASP A 404 -23.12 17.09 10.41
C ASP A 404 -24.02 16.91 11.62
N GLY A 405 -23.48 17.15 12.82
CA GLY A 405 -24.22 17.04 14.08
C GLY A 405 -24.41 15.62 14.59
N LYS A 406 -23.87 14.61 13.87
CA LYS A 406 -23.83 13.21 14.33
C LYS A 406 -22.44 12.88 14.83
N SER A 407 -22.36 12.05 15.85
CA SER A 407 -21.10 11.64 16.45
C SER A 407 -21.05 10.13 16.68
N VAL A 408 -19.89 9.57 16.36
CA VAL A 408 -19.50 8.22 16.79
C VAL A 408 -18.52 8.37 17.94
N ILE A 409 -18.79 7.67 19.03
CA ILE A 409 -17.89 7.64 20.19
C ILE A 409 -17.20 6.27 20.19
N VAL A 410 -15.89 6.31 20.25
CA VAL A 410 -15.04 5.11 20.31
C VAL A 410 -14.36 5.07 21.67
N MET A 411 -14.49 3.91 22.33
CA MET A 411 -13.87 3.66 23.63
C MET A 411 -13.09 2.35 23.58
N VAL A 412 -11.86 2.37 24.02
CA VAL A 412 -10.99 1.19 24.07
C VAL A 412 -10.34 1.07 25.46
N ASN A 413 -10.09 -0.18 25.83
CA ASN A 413 -9.44 -0.57 27.08
C ASN A 413 -8.38 -1.63 26.76
N ASN A 414 -7.16 -1.45 27.27
CA ASN A 414 -6.05 -2.39 27.13
C ASN A 414 -5.65 -3.05 28.46
N ASP A 415 -6.57 -3.15 29.41
CA ASP A 415 -6.33 -3.74 30.73
C ASP A 415 -6.14 -5.27 30.62
#